data_553e6aa11d4f157a58c86f4187ec3ecd
#
_entry.id   553e6aa11d4f157a58c86f4187ec3ecd
#
_cell.length_a   1.000
_cell.length_b   1.000
_cell.length_c   1.000
_cell.angle_alpha   90.00
_cell.angle_beta   90.00
_cell.angle_gamma   90.00
#
_symmetry.space_group_name_H-M   'P 1'
#
loop_
_entity.id
_entity.type
_entity.pdbx_description
1 polymer ?
#
loop_
_entity_poly.entity_id
_entity_poly.type
_entity_poly.pdbx_seq_one_letter_code
_entity_poly.pdbx_strand_id
1 'polypeptide(L)'
;MAEKKANLFDVPLGLLFSEVKKHFPNHHYNFKKHVVVIEDGEQNTLGYIRLPLHLSLDESLTVTNDEALVLYLSIESGSAAICVMKGKNNIYHTTFSSYMTRKKQGFSQVKYLNKKGKSRAGSRVRLASTIDFFENINTTLGELFEEYVVDRIGLHCSTSLIPYLYQSKVACPFDKKDDRLYKIPVHLPQSNFTNLNGAIKKLMAPMLFYDEKNENLLDVLIPD
;
A
#
# COMPACT_ATOMS: atom_id res chain seq x y z
N MET A 1 -8.09 23.25 6.70
CA MET A 1 -7.25 23.05 7.88
C MET A 1 -5.96 22.41 7.40
N ALA A 2 -4.82 22.81 7.94
CA ALA A 2 -3.54 22.24 7.51
C ALA A 2 -3.28 20.94 8.29
N GLU A 3 -3.19 19.81 7.57
CA GLU A 3 -2.78 18.53 8.14
C GLU A 3 -1.27 18.58 8.41
N LYS A 4 -0.87 18.43 9.67
CA LYS A 4 0.51 18.28 10.11
C LYS A 4 0.85 16.81 10.27
N LYS A 5 2.14 16.49 10.27
CA LYS A 5 2.65 15.14 10.48
C LYS A 5 3.96 15.16 11.27
N ALA A 6 4.08 14.23 12.21
CA ALA A 6 5.31 13.99 12.95
C ALA A 6 5.83 12.57 12.67
N ASN A 7 7.15 12.45 12.50
CA ASN A 7 7.81 11.16 12.34
C ASN A 7 8.13 10.58 13.71
N LEU A 8 7.66 9.37 13.96
CA LEU A 8 7.84 8.67 15.25
C LEU A 8 8.86 7.53 15.14
N PHE A 9 9.76 7.57 14.15
CA PHE A 9 10.73 6.50 13.89
C PHE A 9 11.62 6.21 15.10
N ASP A 10 12.05 7.27 15.80
CA ASP A 10 12.96 7.16 16.96
C ASP A 10 12.24 6.87 18.29
N VAL A 11 10.91 6.85 18.28
CA VAL A 11 10.10 6.54 19.47
C VAL A 11 9.91 5.03 19.57
N PRO A 12 10.35 4.37 20.66
CA PRO A 12 10.09 2.94 20.86
C PRO A 12 8.58 2.66 20.90
N LEU A 13 8.12 1.67 20.14
CA LEU A 13 6.69 1.35 20.02
C LEU A 13 6.00 1.10 21.38
N GLY A 14 6.69 0.41 22.28
CA GLY A 14 6.17 0.16 23.63
C GLY A 14 5.93 1.46 24.42
N LEU A 15 6.85 2.43 24.31
CA LEU A 15 6.69 3.75 24.93
C LEU A 15 5.54 4.51 24.23
N LEU A 16 5.52 4.55 22.90
CA LEU A 16 4.47 5.22 22.12
C LEU A 16 3.07 4.74 22.53
N PHE A 17 2.85 3.43 22.56
CA PHE A 17 1.54 2.87 22.91
C PHE A 17 1.22 3.02 24.40
N SER A 18 2.21 3.05 25.29
CA SER A 18 1.99 3.35 26.70
C SER A 18 1.53 4.80 26.90
N GLU A 19 2.15 5.76 26.21
CA GLU A 19 1.74 7.16 26.25
C GLU A 19 0.34 7.38 25.63
N VAL A 20 0.03 6.69 24.50
CA VAL A 20 -1.33 6.72 23.93
C VAL A 20 -2.36 6.24 24.94
N LYS A 21 -2.14 5.07 25.57
CA LYS A 21 -3.08 4.51 26.56
C LYS A 21 -3.26 5.39 27.78
N LYS A 22 -2.18 6.03 28.24
CA LYS A 22 -2.16 6.85 29.45
C LYS A 22 -2.87 8.21 29.24
N HIS A 23 -2.62 8.85 28.10
CA HIS A 23 -3.08 10.22 27.87
C HIS A 23 -4.38 10.31 27.03
N PHE A 24 -4.68 9.27 26.25
CA PHE A 24 -5.82 9.23 25.35
C PHE A 24 -6.69 7.99 25.60
N PRO A 25 -7.59 8.02 26.61
CA PRO A 25 -8.43 6.87 26.91
C PRO A 25 -9.33 6.45 25.73
N ASN A 26 -9.73 7.43 24.90
CA ASN A 26 -10.51 7.17 23.70
C ASN A 26 -9.56 6.98 22.51
N HIS A 27 -9.14 5.75 22.31
CA HIS A 27 -8.34 5.34 21.16
C HIS A 27 -8.81 3.98 20.67
N HIS A 28 -8.60 3.70 19.38
CA HIS A 28 -8.88 2.38 18.83
C HIS A 28 -7.96 2.07 17.65
N TYR A 29 -7.68 0.78 17.45
CA TYR A 29 -6.93 0.31 16.30
C TYR A 29 -7.86 -0.01 15.13
N ASN A 30 -7.64 0.63 14.00
CA ASN A 30 -8.33 0.33 12.75
C ASN A 30 -7.46 -0.58 11.88
N PHE A 31 -7.79 -1.87 11.86
CA PHE A 31 -7.04 -2.90 11.12
C PHE A 31 -6.95 -2.59 9.62
N LYS A 32 -8.04 -2.20 8.97
CA LYS A 32 -8.10 -1.98 7.53
C LYS A 32 -7.26 -0.78 7.07
N LYS A 33 -7.30 0.30 7.81
CA LYS A 33 -6.48 1.50 7.56
C LYS A 33 -5.07 1.39 8.14
N HIS A 34 -4.85 0.41 9.00
CA HIS A 34 -3.63 0.19 9.75
C HIS A 34 -3.16 1.42 10.53
N VAL A 35 -4.07 1.99 11.28
CA VAL A 35 -3.85 3.19 12.08
C VAL A 35 -4.40 3.02 13.49
N VAL A 36 -3.76 3.66 14.46
CA VAL A 36 -4.33 3.92 15.77
C VAL A 36 -4.98 5.30 15.70
N VAL A 37 -6.29 5.36 15.90
CA VAL A 37 -7.07 6.59 15.93
C VAL A 37 -7.11 7.09 17.37
N ILE A 38 -6.91 8.39 17.55
CA ILE A 38 -6.92 9.07 18.86
C ILE A 38 -8.07 10.06 18.84
N GLU A 39 -8.95 9.99 19.84
CA GLU A 39 -10.16 10.79 19.95
C GLU A 39 -10.23 11.54 21.28
N ASP A 40 -10.96 12.64 21.31
CA ASP A 40 -11.27 13.35 22.53
C ASP A 40 -12.45 12.72 23.32
N GLY A 41 -12.86 13.35 24.43
CA GLY A 41 -14.00 12.90 25.25
C GLY A 41 -15.36 12.96 24.52
N GLU A 42 -15.45 13.70 23.42
CA GLU A 42 -16.64 13.87 22.59
C GLU A 42 -16.59 13.00 21.31
N GLN A 43 -15.61 12.10 21.20
CA GLN A 43 -15.35 11.23 20.03
C GLN A 43 -14.94 11.99 18.75
N ASN A 44 -14.42 13.22 18.88
CA ASN A 44 -13.80 13.89 17.75
C ASN A 44 -12.37 13.37 17.55
N THR A 45 -12.00 13.09 16.32
CA THR A 45 -10.64 12.65 16.00
C THR A 45 -9.63 13.77 16.23
N LEU A 46 -8.71 13.58 17.17
CA LEU A 46 -7.57 14.46 17.42
C LEU A 46 -6.46 14.24 16.40
N GLY A 47 -6.20 12.97 16.09
CA GLY A 47 -5.19 12.53 15.14
C GLY A 47 -5.20 11.02 14.96
N TYR A 48 -4.29 10.53 14.13
CA TYR A 48 -4.08 9.10 13.97
C TYR A 48 -2.62 8.76 13.74
N ILE A 49 -2.19 7.63 14.26
CA ILE A 49 -0.84 7.08 14.06
C ILE A 49 -0.92 6.00 12.98
N ARG A 50 -0.33 6.27 11.80
CA ARG A 50 -0.15 5.24 10.78
C ARG A 50 1.00 4.33 11.19
N LEU A 51 0.75 3.04 11.17
CA LEU A 51 1.71 2.02 11.57
C LEU A 51 2.45 1.41 10.36
N PRO A 52 3.67 0.91 10.55
CA PRO A 52 4.36 0.05 9.57
C PRO A 52 3.57 -1.23 9.30
N LEU A 53 3.44 -1.64 8.03
CA LEU A 53 2.61 -2.78 7.65
C LEU A 53 3.10 -4.13 8.19
N HIS A 54 4.37 -4.24 8.56
CA HIS A 54 4.95 -5.45 9.16
C HIS A 54 4.59 -5.64 10.63
N LEU A 55 3.89 -4.68 11.26
CA LEU A 55 3.41 -4.80 12.62
C LEU A 55 1.99 -5.37 12.66
N SER A 56 1.74 -6.28 13.57
CA SER A 56 0.39 -6.69 13.95
C SER A 56 0.13 -6.30 15.39
N LEU A 57 -1.03 -5.73 15.64
CA LEU A 57 -1.48 -5.31 16.98
C LEU A 57 -2.77 -6.03 17.34
N ASP A 58 -2.95 -6.26 18.63
CA ASP A 58 -4.26 -6.57 19.19
C ASP A 58 -5.07 -5.30 19.50
N GLU A 59 -6.30 -5.47 19.97
CA GLU A 59 -7.19 -4.37 20.37
C GLU A 59 -6.62 -3.56 21.55
N SER A 60 -5.73 -4.14 22.34
CA SER A 60 -5.08 -3.47 23.47
C SER A 60 -3.82 -2.70 23.06
N LEU A 61 -3.55 -2.53 21.75
CA LEU A 61 -2.33 -1.95 21.20
C LEU A 61 -1.04 -2.68 21.64
N THR A 62 -1.13 -3.99 21.87
CA THR A 62 0.05 -4.81 22.10
C THR A 62 0.57 -5.34 20.78
N VAL A 63 1.85 -5.23 20.51
CA VAL A 63 2.48 -5.78 19.31
C VAL A 63 2.48 -7.32 19.43
N THR A 64 1.70 -7.98 18.58
CA THR A 64 1.59 -9.44 18.53
C THR A 64 2.55 -10.07 17.52
N ASN A 65 2.94 -9.31 16.48
CA ASN A 65 3.91 -9.72 15.49
C ASN A 65 4.61 -8.48 14.91
N ASP A 66 5.93 -8.48 14.86
CA ASP A 66 6.76 -7.42 14.26
C ASP A 66 7.52 -7.89 13.01
N GLU A 67 7.30 -9.15 12.61
CA GLU A 67 7.86 -9.77 11.41
C GLU A 67 6.77 -10.23 10.43
N ALA A 68 5.59 -9.59 10.43
CA ALA A 68 4.53 -9.94 9.49
C ALA A 68 5.01 -9.90 8.05
N LEU A 69 4.52 -10.85 7.26
CA LEU A 69 4.87 -10.99 5.86
C LEU A 69 3.96 -10.09 5.00
N VAL A 70 4.58 -9.10 4.37
CA VAL A 70 3.88 -8.09 3.56
C VAL A 70 4.28 -8.21 2.10
N LEU A 71 3.29 -8.43 1.23
CA LEU A 71 3.46 -8.34 -0.22
C LEU A 71 3.13 -6.90 -0.66
N TYR A 72 4.08 -6.23 -1.31
CA TYR A 72 3.89 -4.93 -1.94
C TYR A 72 3.80 -5.08 -3.45
N LEU A 73 2.75 -4.52 -4.05
CA LEU A 73 2.50 -4.53 -5.48
C LEU A 73 2.28 -3.10 -5.98
N SER A 74 3.06 -2.70 -6.96
CA SER A 74 2.91 -1.41 -7.63
C SER A 74 2.71 -1.64 -9.12
N ILE A 75 1.65 -1.07 -9.70
CA ILE A 75 1.28 -1.24 -11.11
C ILE A 75 0.97 0.12 -11.74
N GLU A 76 1.64 0.37 -12.84
CA GLU A 76 1.37 1.46 -13.77
C GLU A 76 1.23 0.93 -15.19
N SER A 77 0.89 1.84 -16.13
CA SER A 77 0.77 1.47 -17.55
C SER A 77 2.14 1.06 -18.11
N GLY A 78 2.34 -0.25 -18.27
CA GLY A 78 3.54 -0.84 -18.85
C GLY A 78 4.68 -1.10 -17.88
N SER A 79 4.50 -0.89 -16.59
CA SER A 79 5.47 -1.28 -15.57
C SER A 79 4.80 -1.74 -14.29
N ALA A 80 5.37 -2.76 -13.63
CA ALA A 80 4.97 -3.19 -12.31
C ALA A 80 6.18 -3.68 -11.51
N ALA A 81 6.05 -3.64 -10.19
CA ALA A 81 7.02 -4.18 -9.27
C ALA A 81 6.31 -4.92 -8.13
N ILE A 82 6.82 -6.08 -7.78
CA ILE A 82 6.41 -6.87 -6.61
C ILE A 82 7.60 -6.92 -5.66
N CYS A 83 7.33 -6.80 -4.38
CA CYS A 83 8.29 -6.97 -3.30
C CYS A 83 7.63 -7.70 -2.14
N VAL A 84 8.26 -8.74 -1.61
CA VAL A 84 7.82 -9.43 -0.41
C VAL A 84 8.80 -9.13 0.71
N MET A 85 8.26 -8.61 1.82
CA MET A 85 9.01 -8.28 3.02
C MET A 85 8.61 -9.20 4.16
N LYS A 86 9.58 -9.71 4.92
CA LYS A 86 9.36 -10.31 6.23
C LYS A 86 9.92 -9.35 7.27
N GLY A 87 9.04 -8.74 8.05
CA GLY A 87 9.42 -7.63 8.91
C GLY A 87 10.07 -6.51 8.08
N LYS A 88 11.33 -6.19 8.39
CA LYS A 88 12.12 -5.17 7.68
C LYS A 88 13.00 -5.73 6.55
N ASN A 89 13.00 -7.05 6.34
CA ASN A 89 13.87 -7.73 5.39
C ASN A 89 13.16 -8.00 4.07
N ASN A 90 13.78 -7.63 2.96
CA ASN A 90 13.34 -8.03 1.63
C ASN A 90 13.72 -9.50 1.39
N ILE A 91 12.73 -10.36 1.15
CA ILE A 91 12.94 -11.78 0.87
C ILE A 91 12.70 -12.14 -0.61
N TYR A 92 11.93 -11.32 -1.33
CA TYR A 92 11.69 -11.49 -2.75
C TYR A 92 11.38 -10.15 -3.43
N HIS A 93 11.84 -9.97 -4.66
CA HIS A 93 11.37 -8.89 -5.52
C HIS A 93 11.51 -9.24 -7.00
N THR A 94 10.59 -8.69 -7.80
CA THR A 94 10.62 -8.79 -9.26
C THR A 94 9.97 -7.56 -9.89
N THR A 95 10.24 -7.36 -11.19
CA THR A 95 9.66 -6.27 -11.96
C THR A 95 9.17 -6.76 -13.32
N PHE A 96 8.12 -6.12 -13.83
CA PHE A 96 7.53 -6.40 -15.12
C PHE A 96 7.55 -5.16 -15.98
N SER A 97 7.78 -5.33 -17.27
CA SER A 97 7.68 -4.26 -18.25
C SER A 97 6.92 -4.73 -19.48
N SER A 98 6.10 -3.83 -20.06
CA SER A 98 5.31 -4.12 -21.25
C SER A 98 5.10 -2.88 -22.11
N TYR A 99 5.00 -3.07 -23.42
CA TYR A 99 4.72 -1.99 -24.37
C TYR A 99 3.22 -1.74 -24.47
N MET A 100 2.67 -0.98 -23.50
CA MET A 100 1.24 -0.66 -23.43
C MET A 100 0.88 0.71 -24.01
N THR A 101 1.83 1.66 -24.11
CA THR A 101 1.59 3.04 -24.53
C THR A 101 2.50 3.48 -25.67
N ARG A 102 2.04 4.46 -26.49
CA ARG A 102 2.91 5.11 -27.48
C ARG A 102 3.79 6.16 -26.79
N LYS A 103 5.11 6.10 -26.98
CA LYS A 103 6.09 7.08 -26.45
C LYS A 103 5.76 8.56 -26.71
N LYS A 104 4.99 8.88 -27.76
CA LYS A 104 4.69 10.26 -28.19
C LYS A 104 3.33 10.82 -27.74
N GLN A 105 2.44 10.05 -27.12
CA GLN A 105 1.05 10.49 -26.88
C GLN A 105 0.61 10.46 -25.40
N GLY A 106 1.42 10.02 -24.45
CA GLY A 106 1.17 10.12 -23.01
C GLY A 106 -0.10 9.46 -22.44
N PHE A 107 -0.99 8.98 -23.29
CA PHE A 107 -2.26 8.37 -22.91
C PHE A 107 -2.25 6.86 -23.10
N SER A 108 -2.60 6.12 -22.05
CA SER A 108 -2.85 4.70 -22.10
C SER A 108 -4.02 4.39 -23.02
N GLN A 109 -3.81 3.48 -24.00
CA GLN A 109 -4.89 3.00 -24.88
C GLN A 109 -5.87 2.05 -24.18
N VAL A 110 -5.75 1.85 -22.89
CA VAL A 110 -6.65 1.05 -22.06
C VAL A 110 -8.11 1.45 -22.24
N LYS A 111 -8.40 2.76 -22.48
CA LYS A 111 -9.75 3.26 -22.80
C LYS A 111 -10.35 2.73 -24.10
N TYR A 112 -9.56 2.15 -25.01
CA TYR A 112 -10.02 1.72 -26.35
C TYR A 112 -10.09 0.20 -26.50
N LEU A 113 -9.76 -0.58 -25.46
CA LEU A 113 -9.82 -2.04 -25.51
C LEU A 113 -11.23 -2.60 -25.78
N ASN A 114 -12.27 -1.85 -25.42
CA ASN A 114 -13.67 -2.26 -25.53
C ASN A 114 -14.38 -1.78 -26.81
N LYS A 115 -13.72 -1.05 -27.70
CA LYS A 115 -14.35 -0.61 -28.96
C LYS A 115 -14.07 -1.60 -30.08
N LYS A 116 -15.11 -2.33 -30.53
CA LYS A 116 -15.12 -3.13 -31.76
C LYS A 116 -14.91 -2.20 -32.99
N GLY A 117 -13.74 -2.29 -33.62
CA GLY A 117 -13.39 -1.59 -34.85
C GLY A 117 -12.11 -2.19 -35.45
N LYS A 118 -11.92 -2.00 -36.80
CA LYS A 118 -10.71 -2.47 -37.51
C LYS A 118 -9.44 -1.87 -36.87
N SER A 119 -8.85 -2.57 -35.90
CA SER A 119 -7.65 -2.11 -35.22
C SER A 119 -6.43 -2.29 -36.11
N ARG A 120 -5.60 -1.23 -36.22
CA ARG A 120 -4.29 -1.32 -36.90
C ARG A 120 -3.40 -2.34 -36.19
N ALA A 121 -2.50 -3.02 -36.92
CA ALA A 121 -1.62 -4.07 -36.40
C ALA A 121 -0.95 -3.72 -35.06
N GLY A 122 -0.41 -2.49 -34.92
CA GLY A 122 0.19 -2.02 -33.68
C GLY A 122 -0.77 -1.86 -32.49
N SER A 123 -2.08 -1.81 -32.71
CA SER A 123 -3.08 -1.81 -31.62
C SER A 123 -3.31 -3.21 -31.09
N ARG A 124 -3.27 -4.22 -31.97
CA ARG A 124 -3.39 -5.65 -31.60
C ARG A 124 -2.20 -6.10 -30.78
N VAL A 125 -0.98 -5.72 -31.19
CA VAL A 125 0.26 -6.04 -30.45
C VAL A 125 0.21 -5.45 -29.04
N ARG A 126 -0.21 -4.19 -28.88
CA ARG A 126 -0.31 -3.58 -27.54
C ARG A 126 -1.38 -4.22 -26.66
N LEU A 127 -2.50 -4.66 -27.27
CA LEU A 127 -3.53 -5.39 -26.54
C LEU A 127 -3.02 -6.73 -26.04
N ALA A 128 -2.35 -7.52 -26.89
CA ALA A 128 -1.72 -8.78 -26.52
C ALA A 128 -0.69 -8.55 -25.39
N SER A 129 0.21 -7.58 -25.55
CA SER A 129 1.20 -7.23 -24.54
C SER A 129 0.56 -6.78 -23.21
N THR A 130 -0.62 -6.16 -23.23
CA THR A 130 -1.35 -5.80 -22.01
C THR A 130 -1.92 -7.04 -21.32
N ILE A 131 -2.47 -7.97 -22.07
CA ILE A 131 -3.02 -9.22 -21.53
C ILE A 131 -1.86 -10.01 -20.88
N ASP A 132 -0.80 -10.27 -21.62
CA ASP A 132 0.37 -11.02 -21.15
C ASP A 132 0.97 -10.36 -19.89
N PHE A 133 0.99 -9.04 -19.83
CA PHE A 133 1.50 -8.30 -18.67
C PHE A 133 0.72 -8.61 -17.38
N PHE A 134 -0.61 -8.58 -17.42
CA PHE A 134 -1.42 -8.89 -16.24
C PHE A 134 -1.46 -10.39 -15.93
N GLU A 135 -1.42 -11.24 -16.95
CA GLU A 135 -1.31 -12.69 -16.76
C GLU A 135 0.01 -13.06 -16.04
N ASN A 136 1.14 -12.46 -16.45
CA ASN A 136 2.45 -12.70 -15.81
C ASN A 136 2.46 -12.18 -14.36
N ILE A 137 1.88 -11.00 -14.08
CA ILE A 137 1.75 -10.48 -12.71
C ILE A 137 0.93 -11.46 -11.86
N ASN A 138 -0.24 -11.90 -12.34
CA ASN A 138 -1.11 -12.79 -11.57
C ASN A 138 -0.50 -14.19 -11.38
N THR A 139 0.24 -14.71 -12.36
CA THR A 139 0.98 -15.96 -12.22
C THR A 139 2.00 -15.86 -11.08
N THR A 140 2.83 -14.81 -11.11
CA THR A 140 3.82 -14.61 -10.03
C THR A 140 3.15 -14.37 -8.68
N LEU A 141 2.03 -13.63 -8.64
CA LEU A 141 1.27 -13.46 -7.39
C LEU A 141 0.76 -14.82 -6.88
N GLY A 142 0.23 -15.67 -7.76
CA GLY A 142 -0.23 -17.02 -7.40
C GLY A 142 0.90 -17.86 -6.78
N GLU A 143 2.06 -17.91 -7.43
CA GLU A 143 3.25 -18.62 -6.93
C GLU A 143 3.67 -18.10 -5.53
N LEU A 144 3.67 -16.77 -5.34
CA LEU A 144 4.03 -16.18 -4.06
C LEU A 144 3.00 -16.47 -2.95
N PHE A 145 1.71 -16.55 -3.28
CA PHE A 145 0.67 -16.91 -2.32
C PHE A 145 0.63 -18.40 -1.99
N GLU A 146 1.18 -19.26 -2.86
CA GLU A 146 1.42 -20.67 -2.55
C GLU A 146 2.66 -20.86 -1.66
N GLU A 147 3.70 -20.04 -1.86
CA GLU A 147 4.97 -20.12 -1.11
C GLU A 147 4.87 -19.46 0.27
N TYR A 148 4.13 -18.32 0.38
CA TYR A 148 4.11 -17.48 1.57
C TYR A 148 2.70 -17.28 2.13
N VAL A 149 2.57 -17.34 3.45
CA VAL A 149 1.37 -16.89 4.16
C VAL A 149 1.42 -15.36 4.29
N VAL A 150 0.77 -14.66 3.36
CA VAL A 150 0.78 -13.19 3.32
C VAL A 150 -0.18 -12.61 4.36
N ASP A 151 0.35 -11.83 5.30
CA ASP A 151 -0.40 -11.16 6.36
C ASP A 151 -1.06 -9.86 5.88
N ARG A 152 -0.38 -9.11 4.99
CA ARG A 152 -0.87 -7.85 4.41
C ARG A 152 -0.43 -7.66 2.97
N ILE A 153 -1.24 -6.89 2.22
CA ILE A 153 -1.01 -6.59 0.82
C ILE A 153 -0.99 -5.07 0.63
N GLY A 154 0.19 -4.50 0.42
CA GLY A 154 0.35 -3.09 0.05
C GLY A 154 0.15 -2.91 -1.46
N LEU A 155 -0.90 -2.21 -1.88
CA LEU A 155 -1.22 -2.02 -3.30
C LEU A 155 -1.11 -0.54 -3.70
N HIS A 156 -0.31 -0.28 -4.74
CA HIS A 156 -0.29 0.96 -5.50
C HIS A 156 -0.68 0.66 -6.95
N CYS A 157 -1.88 1.03 -7.36
CA CYS A 157 -2.38 0.77 -8.71
C CYS A 157 -3.34 1.88 -9.12
N SER A 158 -3.20 2.37 -10.35
CA SER A 158 -4.19 3.27 -10.94
C SER A 158 -5.55 2.60 -11.01
N THR A 159 -6.61 3.31 -10.63
CA THR A 159 -7.99 2.81 -10.65
C THR A 159 -8.42 2.30 -12.04
N SER A 160 -7.85 2.86 -13.11
CA SER A 160 -8.10 2.42 -14.50
C SER A 160 -7.47 1.06 -14.82
N LEU A 161 -6.49 0.60 -14.05
CA LEU A 161 -5.78 -0.67 -14.26
C LEU A 161 -6.33 -1.80 -13.37
N ILE A 162 -6.98 -1.46 -12.27
CA ILE A 162 -7.58 -2.46 -11.36
C ILE A 162 -8.48 -3.49 -12.06
N PRO A 163 -9.36 -3.12 -13.02
CA PRO A 163 -10.18 -4.10 -13.73
C PRO A 163 -9.35 -5.16 -14.46
N TYR A 164 -8.20 -4.79 -15.05
CA TYR A 164 -7.36 -5.75 -15.79
C TYR A 164 -6.68 -6.74 -14.87
N LEU A 165 -6.27 -6.32 -13.67
CA LEU A 165 -5.70 -7.21 -12.66
C LEU A 165 -6.70 -8.33 -12.30
N TYR A 166 -7.98 -7.97 -12.08
CA TYR A 166 -9.00 -8.93 -11.63
C TYR A 166 -9.79 -9.63 -12.75
N GLN A 167 -9.70 -9.14 -13.99
CA GLN A 167 -10.37 -9.74 -15.16
C GLN A 167 -9.38 -10.49 -16.08
N SER A 168 -8.14 -10.64 -15.66
CA SER A 168 -7.13 -11.46 -16.34
C SER A 168 -7.59 -12.93 -16.38
N LYS A 169 -7.15 -13.69 -17.40
CA LYS A 169 -7.42 -15.13 -17.50
C LYS A 169 -6.77 -15.90 -16.34
N VAL A 170 -5.58 -15.47 -15.92
CA VAL A 170 -4.96 -15.95 -14.69
C VAL A 170 -5.58 -15.17 -13.54
N ALA A 171 -6.22 -15.88 -12.62
CA ALA A 171 -6.91 -15.26 -11.49
C ALA A 171 -5.93 -14.56 -10.54
N CYS A 172 -6.30 -13.38 -10.05
CA CYS A 172 -5.60 -12.73 -8.94
C CYS A 172 -5.85 -13.51 -7.65
N PRO A 173 -4.81 -13.84 -6.84
CA PRO A 173 -4.97 -14.70 -5.66
C PRO A 173 -5.66 -14.01 -4.47
N PHE A 174 -6.03 -12.75 -4.58
CA PHE A 174 -6.78 -12.00 -3.56
C PHE A 174 -7.89 -11.15 -4.20
N ASP A 175 -8.95 -10.91 -3.45
CA ASP A 175 -10.12 -10.16 -3.90
C ASP A 175 -9.95 -8.64 -3.75
N LYS A 176 -10.78 -7.85 -4.48
CA LYS A 176 -10.82 -6.38 -4.35
C LYS A 176 -11.21 -5.88 -2.95
N LYS A 177 -11.86 -6.71 -2.17
CA LYS A 177 -12.34 -6.43 -0.81
C LYS A 177 -11.58 -7.20 0.25
N ASP A 178 -10.46 -7.82 -0.11
CA ASP A 178 -9.61 -8.54 0.85
C ASP A 178 -9.22 -7.60 2.00
N ASP A 179 -9.48 -8.02 3.24
CA ASP A 179 -9.24 -7.19 4.42
C ASP A 179 -7.76 -6.91 4.68
N ARG A 180 -6.86 -7.71 4.07
CA ARG A 180 -5.41 -7.50 4.10
C ARG A 180 -4.94 -6.39 3.18
N LEU A 181 -5.81 -5.91 2.24
CA LEU A 181 -5.46 -4.87 1.28
C LEU A 181 -5.28 -3.52 1.96
N TYR A 182 -4.11 -2.94 1.72
CA TYR A 182 -3.73 -1.60 2.14
C TYR A 182 -3.33 -0.76 0.93
N LYS A 183 -3.98 0.37 0.73
CA LYS A 183 -3.59 1.31 -0.32
C LYS A 183 -2.34 2.06 0.11
N ILE A 184 -1.25 1.92 -0.63
CA ILE A 184 -0.01 2.66 -0.37
C ILE A 184 -0.26 4.17 -0.51
N PRO A 185 -0.14 4.98 0.58
CA PRO A 185 -0.46 6.40 0.57
C PRO A 185 0.70 7.29 0.10
N VAL A 186 1.69 6.70 -0.56
CA VAL A 186 2.90 7.37 -1.06
C VAL A 186 2.85 7.41 -2.57
N HIS A 187 3.10 8.57 -3.16
CA HIS A 187 3.24 8.68 -4.61
C HIS A 187 4.50 7.95 -5.09
N LEU A 188 4.33 7.08 -6.08
CA LEU A 188 5.43 6.43 -6.78
C LEU A 188 5.56 7.07 -8.17
N PRO A 189 6.71 7.67 -8.49
CA PRO A 189 6.93 8.29 -9.81
C PRO A 189 6.90 7.26 -10.95
N GLN A 190 7.27 6.02 -10.66
CA GLN A 190 7.28 4.89 -11.59
C GLN A 190 7.19 3.58 -10.82
N SER A 191 6.46 2.59 -11.36
CA SER A 191 6.35 1.25 -10.78
C SER A 191 7.56 0.39 -11.11
N ASN A 192 8.67 0.66 -10.45
CA ASN A 192 9.90 -0.13 -10.48
C ASN A 192 10.36 -0.46 -9.04
N PHE A 193 11.31 -1.37 -8.90
CA PHE A 193 11.78 -1.81 -7.58
C PHE A 193 12.39 -0.66 -6.76
N THR A 194 13.18 0.22 -7.35
CA THR A 194 13.82 1.34 -6.64
C THR A 194 12.80 2.27 -6.00
N ASN A 195 11.78 2.68 -6.75
CA ASN A 195 10.72 3.55 -6.25
C ASN A 195 9.83 2.84 -5.23
N LEU A 196 9.48 1.56 -5.49
CA LEU A 196 8.69 0.76 -4.56
C LEU A 196 9.45 0.57 -3.23
N ASN A 197 10.72 0.20 -3.27
CA ASN A 197 11.55 0.06 -2.06
C ASN A 197 11.70 1.39 -1.31
N GLY A 198 11.85 2.51 -2.04
CA GLY A 198 11.84 3.85 -1.44
C GLY A 198 10.52 4.19 -0.75
N ALA A 199 9.37 3.79 -1.31
CA ALA A 199 8.07 3.95 -0.67
C ALA A 199 7.93 3.04 0.56
N ILE A 200 8.36 1.77 0.46
CA ILE A 200 8.37 0.83 1.58
C ILE A 200 9.17 1.40 2.77
N LYS A 201 10.37 1.92 2.53
CA LYS A 201 11.19 2.53 3.58
C LYS A 201 10.48 3.68 4.29
N LYS A 202 9.73 4.52 3.57
CA LYS A 202 8.90 5.60 4.16
C LYS A 202 7.71 5.07 4.97
N LEU A 203 7.26 3.85 4.67
CA LEU A 203 6.16 3.19 5.40
C LEU A 203 6.65 2.39 6.61
N MET A 204 7.96 2.23 6.80
CA MET A 204 8.55 1.52 7.94
C MET A 204 8.60 2.37 9.23
N ALA A 205 8.35 3.66 9.13
CA ALA A 205 8.26 4.54 10.29
C ALA A 205 6.79 4.75 10.69
N PRO A 206 6.44 4.64 11.97
CA PRO A 206 5.18 5.15 12.47
C PRO A 206 5.10 6.66 12.22
N MET A 207 3.94 7.15 11.82
CA MET A 207 3.72 8.56 11.50
C MET A 207 2.45 9.05 12.17
N LEU A 208 2.54 10.08 12.99
CA LEU A 208 1.39 10.78 13.54
C LEU A 208 0.89 11.83 12.51
N PHE A 209 -0.41 11.82 12.26
CA PHE A 209 -1.11 12.81 11.43
C PHE A 209 -2.16 13.51 12.29
N TYR A 210 -2.21 14.82 12.23
CA TYR A 210 -3.12 15.61 13.05
C TYR A 210 -3.42 16.98 12.42
N ASP A 211 -4.51 17.61 12.86
CA ASP A 211 -4.81 19.00 12.51
C ASP A 211 -3.99 19.93 13.40
N GLU A 212 -3.46 21.01 12.88
CA GLU A 212 -2.64 22.01 13.57
C GLU A 212 -3.26 22.49 14.90
N LYS A 213 -4.58 22.61 14.96
CA LYS A 213 -5.31 22.98 16.20
C LYS A 213 -5.14 21.99 17.35
N ASN A 214 -4.82 20.74 17.05
CA ASN A 214 -4.66 19.65 18.02
C ASN A 214 -3.20 19.43 18.44
N GLU A 215 -2.26 20.22 17.93
CA GLU A 215 -0.82 20.05 18.18
C GLU A 215 -0.48 20.01 19.66
N ASN A 216 -0.95 21.02 20.42
CA ASN A 216 -0.71 21.09 21.86
C ASN A 216 -1.27 19.90 22.65
N LEU A 217 -2.36 19.27 22.16
CA LEU A 217 -2.95 18.10 22.80
C LEU A 217 -2.14 16.82 22.54
N LEU A 218 -1.44 16.76 21.41
CA LEU A 218 -0.69 15.59 20.95
C LEU A 218 0.82 15.72 21.18
N ASP A 219 1.27 16.84 21.76
CA ASP A 219 2.68 17.18 21.98
C ASP A 219 3.44 16.05 22.74
N VAL A 220 2.76 15.41 23.70
CA VAL A 220 3.29 14.27 24.46
C VAL A 220 3.72 13.08 23.58
N LEU A 221 3.20 12.98 22.35
CA LEU A 221 3.55 11.92 21.39
C LEU A 221 4.60 12.36 20.37
N ILE A 222 4.92 13.65 20.32
CA ILE A 222 5.83 14.24 19.33
C ILE A 222 7.24 14.28 19.97
N PRO A 223 8.24 13.65 19.38
CA PRO A 223 9.62 13.76 19.88
C PRO A 223 10.15 15.18 19.70
N ASP A 224 10.95 15.65 20.67
CA ASP A 224 11.66 16.94 20.65
C ASP A 224 12.57 17.10 19.43
#